data_83cb79abc7946668284758330cc5ba27
#
_entry.id   83cb79abc7946668284758330cc5ba27
#
_cell.length_a   1.000
_cell.length_b   1.000
_cell.length_c   1.000
_cell.angle_alpha   90.00
_cell.angle_beta   90.00
_cell.angle_gamma   90.00
#
_symmetry.space_group_name_H-M   'P 1'
#
loop_
_entity.id
_entity.type
_entity.pdbx_description
1 polymer ?
#
loop_
_entity_poly.entity_id
_entity_poly.type
_entity_poly.pdbx_seq_one_letter_code
_entity_poly.pdbx_strand_id
1 'polypeptide(L)'
;MTTRTKGWGRTLKLASVPVVIASLAACATPFRADVSRFQTQLPAPQGESFAVVADDPALAGGLEFSMYADLVEGEMRRLGYAEAASPEAASLLVRFDYGVDKGRERVRSTGYRDPFFSPWYGYHHPYYRRSRLHSAWGYGFYDPWFGGPEVRSYTVYTSGIDMKIDRAATGERLFEGKAQAMSTSNRLQYLVPNLVEAMFTDFPGNSGETVRISVAPEKRTARRDD
;
A
#
# COMPACT_ATOMS: atom_id res chain seq x y z
N MET A 1 32.74 42.74 -41.43
CA MET A 1 31.80 42.61 -40.30
C MET A 1 31.32 41.19 -40.25
N THR A 2 31.92 40.38 -39.40
CA THR A 2 31.61 38.93 -39.22
C THR A 2 30.89 38.73 -37.90
N THR A 3 29.61 38.50 -37.94
CA THR A 3 28.80 38.19 -36.77
C THR A 3 28.91 36.70 -36.39
N ARG A 4 29.51 36.48 -35.25
CA ARG A 4 29.76 35.19 -34.63
C ARG A 4 28.47 34.73 -33.91
N THR A 5 27.71 33.79 -34.48
CA THR A 5 26.60 33.10 -33.77
C THR A 5 27.18 32.02 -32.89
N LYS A 6 27.35 32.30 -31.59
CA LYS A 6 27.94 31.40 -30.61
C LYS A 6 26.83 30.78 -29.72
N GLY A 7 26.63 29.46 -29.84
CA GLY A 7 26.46 28.66 -28.63
C GLY A 7 25.07 28.47 -28.03
N TRP A 8 23.95 28.48 -28.78
CA TRP A 8 22.63 28.18 -28.19
C TRP A 8 22.30 26.68 -28.08
N GLY A 9 23.07 25.83 -28.76
CA GLY A 9 22.82 24.37 -28.78
C GLY A 9 23.33 23.58 -27.55
N ARG A 10 24.28 24.18 -26.76
CA ARG A 10 24.87 23.47 -25.61
C ARG A 10 24.08 23.64 -24.30
N THR A 11 23.36 24.72 -24.13
CA THR A 11 22.55 24.97 -22.93
C THR A 11 21.22 24.22 -22.96
N LEU A 12 20.68 23.91 -24.15
CA LEU A 12 19.44 23.13 -24.28
C LEU A 12 19.63 21.63 -23.88
N LYS A 13 20.84 21.07 -24.10
CA LYS A 13 21.15 19.68 -23.74
C LYS A 13 21.34 19.47 -22.24
N LEU A 14 21.76 20.48 -21.49
CA LEU A 14 21.95 20.42 -20.05
C LEU A 14 20.65 20.63 -19.26
N ALA A 15 19.63 21.26 -19.83
CA ALA A 15 18.34 21.49 -19.21
C ALA A 15 17.40 20.27 -19.36
N SER A 16 17.62 19.35 -20.33
CA SER A 16 16.77 18.18 -20.55
C SER A 16 17.01 17.05 -19.56
N VAL A 17 18.21 16.95 -18.98
CA VAL A 17 18.56 15.88 -18.02
C VAL A 17 17.75 15.96 -16.72
N PRO A 18 17.61 17.13 -16.04
CA PRO A 18 16.81 17.20 -14.82
C PRO A 18 15.30 16.97 -15.05
N VAL A 19 14.78 17.31 -16.23
CA VAL A 19 13.37 17.07 -16.56
C VAL A 19 13.09 15.59 -16.74
N VAL A 20 13.99 14.83 -17.36
CA VAL A 20 13.86 13.37 -17.53
C VAL A 20 13.98 12.65 -16.17
N ILE A 21 14.88 13.11 -15.28
CA ILE A 21 15.01 12.54 -13.93
C ILE A 21 13.78 12.84 -13.07
N ALA A 22 13.19 14.02 -13.19
CA ALA A 22 11.97 14.39 -12.48
C ALA A 22 10.74 13.57 -12.93
N SER A 23 10.68 13.19 -14.22
CA SER A 23 9.58 12.37 -14.74
C SER A 23 9.65 10.88 -14.32
N LEU A 24 10.85 10.37 -14.00
CA LEU A 24 11.03 9.00 -13.49
C LEU A 24 10.64 8.85 -12.02
N ALA A 25 10.59 9.94 -11.25
CA ALA A 25 10.17 9.91 -9.84
C ALA A 25 8.65 9.77 -9.65
N ALA A 26 7.85 9.89 -10.71
CA ALA A 26 6.37 9.91 -10.63
C ALA A 26 5.72 8.52 -10.62
N CYS A 27 6.48 7.41 -10.68
CA CYS A 27 5.93 6.06 -10.81
C CYS A 27 5.88 5.25 -9.50
N ALA A 28 6.11 5.87 -8.34
CA ALA A 28 5.97 5.17 -7.07
C ALA A 28 4.48 4.98 -6.74
N THR A 29 4.03 3.72 -6.71
CA THR A 29 2.63 3.40 -6.37
C THR A 29 2.40 3.71 -4.88
N PRO A 30 1.42 4.56 -4.53
CA PRO A 30 1.10 4.86 -3.14
C PRO A 30 0.61 3.59 -2.41
N PHE A 31 0.94 3.49 -1.14
CA PHE A 31 0.39 2.47 -0.27
C PHE A 31 -1.09 2.81 0.00
N ARG A 32 -1.97 1.83 -0.04
CA ARG A 32 -3.40 2.01 0.17
C ARG A 32 -3.88 1.14 1.31
N ALA A 33 -4.56 1.73 2.27
CA ALA A 33 -5.18 1.06 3.39
C ALA A 33 -6.67 1.43 3.49
N ASP A 34 -7.50 0.47 3.84
CA ASP A 34 -8.88 0.69 4.23
C ASP A 34 -8.90 0.81 5.77
N VAL A 35 -9.38 1.95 6.29
CA VAL A 35 -9.37 2.29 7.71
C VAL A 35 -10.80 2.44 8.19
N SER A 36 -11.20 1.65 9.16
CA SER A 36 -12.47 1.75 9.86
C SER A 36 -12.26 2.20 11.30
N ARG A 37 -13.09 3.11 11.79
CA ARG A 37 -12.95 3.70 13.12
C ARG A 37 -14.31 3.80 13.79
N PHE A 38 -14.31 3.49 15.07
CA PHE A 38 -15.47 3.65 15.95
C PHE A 38 -15.01 4.39 17.19
N GLN A 39 -15.72 5.42 17.57
CA GLN A 39 -15.42 6.18 18.78
C GLN A 39 -16.69 6.59 19.49
N THR A 40 -16.58 6.71 20.80
CA THR A 40 -17.56 7.37 21.64
C THR A 40 -17.15 8.83 21.83
N GLN A 41 -16.62 9.19 22.98
CA GLN A 41 -16.13 10.53 23.28
C GLN A 41 -14.66 10.44 23.70
N LEU A 42 -13.76 10.49 22.72
CA LEU A 42 -12.33 10.56 23.02
C LEU A 42 -12.01 11.89 23.69
N PRO A 43 -11.38 11.91 24.90
CA PRO A 43 -11.09 13.14 25.60
C PRO A 43 -10.08 14.00 24.83
N ALA A 44 -10.20 15.32 24.99
CA ALA A 44 -9.20 16.24 24.44
C ALA A 44 -7.82 15.96 25.06
N PRO A 45 -6.73 16.17 24.31
CA PRO A 45 -5.37 15.79 24.75
C PRO A 45 -4.91 16.48 26.04
N GLN A 46 -5.44 17.68 26.35
CA GLN A 46 -4.99 18.49 27.49
C GLN A 46 -5.30 17.79 28.82
N GLY A 47 -4.22 17.42 29.55
CA GLY A 47 -4.31 16.78 30.85
C GLY A 47 -4.46 15.25 30.79
N GLU A 48 -4.54 14.67 29.60
CA GLU A 48 -4.58 13.22 29.43
C GLU A 48 -3.18 12.68 29.13
N SER A 49 -2.87 11.53 29.73
CA SER A 49 -1.64 10.77 29.48
C SER A 49 -1.98 9.39 28.90
N PHE A 50 -1.08 8.86 28.10
CA PHE A 50 -1.30 7.55 27.49
C PHE A 50 -0.08 6.64 27.65
N ALA A 51 -0.32 5.34 27.58
CA ALA A 51 0.70 4.32 27.37
C ALA A 51 0.25 3.32 26.31
N VAL A 52 1.18 2.88 25.45
CA VAL A 52 0.92 1.85 24.45
C VAL A 52 1.21 0.49 25.04
N VAL A 53 0.28 -0.44 24.90
CA VAL A 53 0.40 -1.82 25.40
C VAL A 53 -0.03 -2.80 24.30
N ALA A 54 0.55 -4.01 24.33
CA ALA A 54 0.14 -5.06 23.42
C ALA A 54 -1.29 -5.52 23.73
N ASP A 55 -2.13 -5.63 22.71
CA ASP A 55 -3.47 -6.22 22.86
C ASP A 55 -3.37 -7.76 22.95
N ASP A 56 -2.50 -8.37 22.12
CA ASP A 56 -2.13 -9.78 22.26
C ASP A 56 -0.96 -9.93 23.24
N PRO A 57 -1.14 -10.65 24.36
CA PRO A 57 -0.05 -10.91 25.31
C PRO A 57 1.18 -11.59 24.69
N ALA A 58 1.04 -12.29 23.57
CA ALA A 58 2.15 -12.94 22.88
C ALA A 58 3.15 -11.93 22.26
N LEU A 59 2.72 -10.71 22.01
CA LEU A 59 3.56 -9.62 21.48
C LEU A 59 4.24 -8.83 22.60
N ALA A 60 3.77 -8.95 23.84
CA ALA A 60 4.27 -8.16 24.97
C ALA A 60 5.76 -8.42 25.22
N GLY A 61 6.53 -7.33 25.37
CA GLY A 61 7.98 -7.40 25.64
C GLY A 61 8.85 -7.75 24.45
N GLY A 62 8.28 -7.93 23.24
CA GLY A 62 9.03 -8.16 22.01
C GLY A 62 9.70 -6.89 21.48
N LEU A 63 10.95 -7.00 20.98
CA LEU A 63 11.64 -5.86 20.36
C LEU A 63 10.92 -5.34 19.11
N GLU A 64 10.29 -6.23 18.34
CA GLU A 64 9.49 -5.83 17.17
C GLU A 64 8.26 -5.04 17.60
N PHE A 65 7.57 -5.49 18.66
CA PHE A 65 6.43 -4.76 19.20
C PHE A 65 6.85 -3.35 19.67
N SER A 66 7.94 -3.22 20.45
CA SER A 66 8.38 -1.91 20.95
C SER A 66 8.69 -0.94 19.80
N MET A 67 9.33 -1.41 18.73
CA MET A 67 9.62 -0.60 17.55
C MET A 67 8.35 -0.05 16.89
N TYR A 68 7.27 -0.85 16.84
CA TYR A 68 6.00 -0.39 16.24
C TYR A 68 5.16 0.41 17.25
N ALA A 69 5.26 0.12 18.53
CA ALA A 69 4.64 0.91 19.59
C ALA A 69 5.19 2.35 19.59
N ASP A 70 6.52 2.52 19.41
CA ASP A 70 7.17 3.83 19.29
C ASP A 70 6.54 4.71 18.17
N LEU A 71 6.08 4.09 17.07
CA LEU A 71 5.40 4.80 15.99
C LEU A 71 4.03 5.31 16.45
N VAL A 72 3.26 4.48 17.14
CA VAL A 72 1.95 4.85 17.69
C VAL A 72 2.12 5.94 18.75
N GLU A 73 3.12 5.82 19.61
CA GLU A 73 3.47 6.83 20.62
C GLU A 73 3.83 8.16 19.98
N GLY A 74 4.63 8.12 18.90
CA GLY A 74 4.97 9.32 18.12
C GLY A 74 3.75 10.05 17.58
N GLU A 75 2.78 9.31 17.04
CA GLU A 75 1.54 9.88 16.53
C GLU A 75 0.65 10.42 17.66
N MET A 76 0.52 9.71 18.78
CA MET A 76 -0.25 10.19 19.95
C MET A 76 0.35 11.47 20.52
N ARG A 77 1.69 11.57 20.62
CA ARG A 77 2.38 12.81 21.02
C ARG A 77 2.15 13.94 20.02
N ARG A 78 2.13 13.65 18.72
CA ARG A 78 1.82 14.65 17.68
C ARG A 78 0.40 15.20 17.82
N LEU A 79 -0.54 14.40 18.30
CA LEU A 79 -1.90 14.81 18.62
C LEU A 79 -1.99 15.64 19.91
N GLY A 80 -0.92 15.70 20.71
CA GLY A 80 -0.84 16.50 21.94
C GLY A 80 -1.09 15.74 23.24
N TYR A 81 -1.21 14.40 23.20
CA TYR A 81 -1.30 13.57 24.40
C TYR A 81 0.09 13.43 25.05
N ALA A 82 0.11 13.42 26.40
CA ALA A 82 1.33 13.22 27.16
C ALA A 82 1.64 11.71 27.30
N GLU A 83 2.87 11.30 27.04
CA GLU A 83 3.30 9.93 27.31
C GLU A 83 3.47 9.70 28.82
N ALA A 84 2.89 8.62 29.35
CA ALA A 84 3.02 8.23 30.73
C ALA A 84 4.32 7.43 30.96
N ALA A 85 4.89 7.53 32.17
CA ALA A 85 6.10 6.79 32.54
C ALA A 85 5.88 5.26 32.64
N SER A 86 4.63 4.85 32.88
CA SER A 86 4.25 3.42 32.88
C SER A 86 2.75 3.29 32.55
N PRO A 87 2.27 2.10 32.12
CA PRO A 87 0.86 1.87 31.86
C PRO A 87 -0.04 2.15 33.07
N GLU A 88 0.44 1.92 34.28
CA GLU A 88 -0.31 2.14 35.52
C GLU A 88 -0.50 3.64 35.84
N ALA A 89 0.41 4.48 35.33
CA ALA A 89 0.35 5.94 35.51
C ALA A 89 -0.43 6.65 34.40
N ALA A 90 -0.81 5.91 33.34
CA ALA A 90 -1.53 6.46 32.21
C ALA A 90 -3.03 6.64 32.52
N SER A 91 -3.64 7.70 32.00
CA SER A 91 -5.10 7.88 32.01
C SER A 91 -5.79 7.12 30.86
N LEU A 92 -5.05 6.88 29.77
CA LEU A 92 -5.49 6.15 28.58
C LEU A 92 -4.55 4.99 28.28
N LEU A 93 -5.10 3.80 28.01
CA LEU A 93 -4.35 2.66 27.54
C LEU A 93 -4.61 2.48 26.03
N VAL A 94 -3.57 2.62 25.22
CA VAL A 94 -3.61 2.38 23.79
C VAL A 94 -3.19 0.93 23.54
N ARG A 95 -4.18 0.05 23.34
CA ARG A 95 -3.92 -1.35 23.01
C ARG A 95 -3.66 -1.46 21.52
N PHE A 96 -2.53 -2.02 21.16
CA PHE A 96 -2.07 -2.11 19.80
C PHE A 96 -1.75 -3.57 19.43
N ASP A 97 -2.21 -3.97 18.26
CA ASP A 97 -1.93 -5.27 17.65
C ASP A 97 -1.65 -5.11 16.15
N TYR A 98 -0.87 -6.01 15.59
CA TYR A 98 -0.50 -6.00 14.19
C TYR A 98 -0.28 -7.41 13.66
N GLY A 99 -0.51 -7.60 12.36
CA GLY A 99 -0.27 -8.89 11.74
C GLY A 99 -0.37 -8.89 10.22
N VAL A 100 0.03 -10.02 9.66
CA VAL A 100 -0.11 -10.32 8.24
C VAL A 100 -0.59 -11.76 8.10
N ASP A 101 -1.51 -12.01 7.17
CA ASP A 101 -2.02 -13.35 6.90
C ASP A 101 -0.96 -14.23 6.17
N LYS A 102 -1.28 -15.52 6.01
CA LYS A 102 -0.42 -16.49 5.31
C LYS A 102 -0.36 -16.26 3.79
N GLY A 103 -1.11 -15.29 3.29
CA GLY A 103 -1.23 -14.99 1.87
C GLY A 103 -2.15 -15.93 1.12
N ARG A 104 -2.68 -15.44 0.01
CA ARG A 104 -3.55 -16.18 -0.92
C ARG A 104 -2.98 -16.08 -2.31
N GLU A 105 -2.84 -17.24 -2.96
CA GLU A 105 -2.43 -17.26 -4.35
C GLU A 105 -3.54 -16.71 -5.26
N ARG A 106 -3.17 -15.79 -6.13
CA ARG A 106 -4.03 -15.25 -7.17
C ARG A 106 -3.41 -15.53 -8.53
N VAL A 107 -4.24 -15.99 -9.44
CA VAL A 107 -3.83 -16.28 -10.82
C VAL A 107 -4.36 -15.16 -11.71
N ARG A 108 -3.46 -14.52 -12.46
CA ARG A 108 -3.80 -13.56 -13.51
C ARG A 108 -3.42 -14.16 -14.85
N SER A 109 -4.41 -14.39 -15.70
CA SER A 109 -4.19 -14.72 -17.10
C SER A 109 -4.19 -13.42 -17.91
N THR A 110 -3.09 -13.11 -18.57
CA THR A 110 -3.00 -12.06 -19.58
C THR A 110 -3.31 -12.64 -20.95
N GLY A 111 -4.41 -13.37 -21.07
CA GLY A 111 -4.88 -13.84 -22.35
C GLY A 111 -5.23 -12.65 -23.24
N TYR A 112 -4.49 -12.48 -24.33
CA TYR A 112 -4.92 -11.67 -25.44
C TYR A 112 -6.23 -12.31 -25.93
N ARG A 113 -7.37 -11.71 -25.67
CA ARG A 113 -8.58 -12.07 -26.39
C ARG A 113 -8.37 -11.53 -27.79
N ASP A 114 -7.93 -12.40 -28.70
CA ASP A 114 -7.97 -12.12 -30.11
C ASP A 114 -9.44 -11.85 -30.46
N PRO A 115 -9.82 -10.62 -30.83
CA PRO A 115 -11.20 -10.29 -31.17
C PRO A 115 -11.69 -11.08 -32.40
N PHE A 116 -10.79 -11.73 -33.13
CA PHE A 116 -11.11 -12.61 -34.28
C PHE A 116 -11.38 -14.06 -33.88
N PHE A 117 -11.04 -14.49 -32.65
CA PHE A 117 -11.35 -15.82 -32.13
C PHE A 117 -12.55 -15.83 -31.20
N SER A 118 -13.61 -15.09 -31.55
CA SER A 118 -14.92 -15.31 -30.94
C SER A 118 -15.52 -16.56 -31.55
N PRO A 119 -15.95 -17.57 -30.75
CA PRO A 119 -16.68 -18.75 -31.25
C PRO A 119 -17.93 -18.39 -32.03
N TRP A 120 -18.41 -17.16 -31.87
CA TRP A 120 -19.55 -16.63 -32.58
C TRP A 120 -19.29 -16.32 -34.05
N TYR A 121 -18.05 -15.98 -34.45
CA TYR A 121 -17.73 -15.65 -35.86
C TYR A 121 -17.56 -16.88 -36.76
N GLY A 122 -17.37 -18.06 -36.19
CA GLY A 122 -17.18 -19.30 -36.96
C GLY A 122 -18.45 -19.93 -37.55
N TYR A 123 -19.65 -19.52 -37.09
CA TYR A 123 -20.88 -20.22 -37.42
C TYR A 123 -21.70 -19.59 -38.56
N HIS A 124 -21.37 -18.42 -39.07
CA HIS A 124 -22.25 -17.71 -40.02
C HIS A 124 -21.70 -17.41 -41.41
N HIS A 125 -20.59 -17.99 -41.86
CA HIS A 125 -20.17 -17.81 -43.25
C HIS A 125 -19.90 -19.15 -43.98
N PRO A 126 -20.92 -19.67 -44.74
CA PRO A 126 -20.75 -20.87 -45.56
C PRO A 126 -19.87 -20.67 -46.79
N TYR A 127 -19.40 -19.46 -47.09
CA TYR A 127 -18.66 -19.14 -48.30
C TYR A 127 -17.14 -19.36 -48.25
N TYR A 128 -16.53 -19.61 -47.11
CA TYR A 128 -15.06 -19.78 -47.01
C TYR A 128 -14.55 -21.22 -47.13
N ARG A 129 -15.38 -22.14 -47.64
CA ARG A 129 -15.01 -23.54 -47.81
C ARG A 129 -14.24 -23.86 -49.09
N ARG A 130 -13.79 -22.87 -49.89
CA ARG A 130 -13.23 -23.09 -51.19
C ARG A 130 -11.93 -22.34 -51.48
N SER A 131 -10.94 -22.36 -50.59
CA SER A 131 -9.56 -22.10 -51.00
C SER A 131 -8.58 -22.88 -50.16
N ARG A 132 -8.26 -24.06 -50.62
CA ARG A 132 -7.13 -24.90 -50.07
C ARG A 132 -5.78 -24.28 -50.27
N LEU A 133 -5.67 -23.08 -50.83
CA LEU A 133 -4.38 -22.43 -51.13
C LEU A 133 -3.95 -21.37 -50.10
N HIS A 134 -4.84 -20.96 -49.16
CA HIS A 134 -4.46 -20.00 -48.14
C HIS A 134 -4.03 -20.59 -46.82
N SER A 135 -4.17 -21.90 -46.64
CA SER A 135 -3.77 -22.56 -45.39
C SER A 135 -2.27 -22.87 -45.27
N ALA A 136 -1.54 -22.87 -46.40
CA ALA A 136 -0.11 -23.23 -46.40
C ALA A 136 0.79 -22.07 -45.92
N TRP A 137 0.35 -20.84 -45.99
CA TRP A 137 1.12 -19.65 -45.56
C TRP A 137 0.80 -19.17 -44.18
N GLY A 138 -0.34 -19.58 -43.61
CA GLY A 138 -0.76 -19.21 -42.25
C GLY A 138 -0.14 -20.08 -41.15
N TYR A 139 0.38 -21.23 -41.48
CA TYR A 139 0.93 -22.18 -40.49
C TYR A 139 2.37 -21.89 -40.03
N GLY A 140 3.06 -20.94 -40.65
CA GLY A 140 4.47 -20.67 -40.35
C GLY A 140 4.73 -19.64 -39.24
N PHE A 141 3.74 -18.90 -38.79
CA PHE A 141 3.94 -17.83 -37.81
C PHE A 141 3.10 -17.95 -36.52
N TYR A 142 2.26 -18.92 -36.39
CA TYR A 142 1.52 -19.21 -35.19
C TYR A 142 2.10 -20.45 -34.53
N ASP A 143 3.12 -20.24 -33.71
CA ASP A 143 3.63 -21.29 -32.83
C ASP A 143 2.76 -21.25 -31.56
N PRO A 144 1.91 -22.26 -31.30
CA PRO A 144 1.08 -22.33 -30.09
C PRO A 144 1.91 -22.36 -28.81
N TRP A 145 3.22 -22.63 -28.90
CA TRP A 145 4.15 -22.65 -27.78
C TRP A 145 4.62 -21.26 -27.36
N PHE A 146 4.56 -20.26 -28.24
CA PHE A 146 4.97 -18.88 -27.96
C PHE A 146 3.81 -17.90 -27.78
N GLY A 147 2.57 -18.27 -28.09
CA GLY A 147 1.37 -17.43 -28.06
C GLY A 147 0.33 -17.82 -27.02
N GLY A 148 0.63 -18.74 -26.11
CA GLY A 148 -0.28 -19.15 -25.03
C GLY A 148 -0.54 -17.99 -24.06
N PRO A 149 -1.72 -17.95 -23.41
CA PRO A 149 -2.00 -16.95 -22.38
C PRO A 149 -0.96 -17.11 -21.28
N GLU A 150 -0.19 -16.05 -21.03
CA GLU A 150 0.75 -16.03 -19.93
C GLU A 150 -0.03 -16.06 -18.63
N VAL A 151 0.00 -17.19 -17.95
CA VAL A 151 -0.60 -17.37 -16.64
C VAL A 151 0.46 -17.05 -15.60
N ARG A 152 0.29 -15.92 -14.90
CA ARG A 152 1.15 -15.55 -13.77
C ARG A 152 0.38 -15.73 -12.48
N SER A 153 0.94 -16.53 -11.58
CA SER A 153 0.47 -16.57 -10.20
C SER A 153 1.25 -15.57 -9.35
N TYR A 154 0.58 -14.96 -8.39
CA TYR A 154 1.19 -14.08 -7.41
C TYR A 154 0.46 -14.23 -6.08
N THR A 155 1.21 -14.13 -4.98
CA THR A 155 0.63 -14.19 -3.64
C THR A 155 0.22 -12.80 -3.17
N VAL A 156 -0.99 -12.69 -2.65
CA VAL A 156 -1.52 -11.47 -2.03
C VAL A 156 -1.66 -11.73 -0.54
N TYR A 157 -1.09 -10.85 0.25
CA TYR A 157 -1.16 -10.84 1.71
C TYR A 157 -2.12 -9.75 2.16
N THR A 158 -2.88 -10.03 3.21
CA THR A 158 -3.65 -9.03 3.95
C THR A 158 -2.90 -8.73 5.22
N SER A 159 -2.45 -7.49 5.37
CA SER A 159 -1.86 -6.98 6.59
C SER A 159 -2.85 -6.09 7.32
N GLY A 160 -2.77 -6.02 8.63
CA GLY A 160 -3.65 -5.19 9.44
C GLY A 160 -2.98 -4.73 10.72
N ILE A 161 -3.48 -3.62 11.25
CA ILE A 161 -3.29 -3.19 12.62
C ILE A 161 -4.66 -2.99 13.26
N ASP A 162 -4.76 -3.33 14.53
CA ASP A 162 -5.89 -3.06 15.40
C ASP A 162 -5.41 -2.13 16.53
N MET A 163 -6.15 -1.03 16.76
CA MET A 163 -5.84 -0.07 17.80
C MET A 163 -7.10 0.25 18.61
N LYS A 164 -6.98 0.14 19.91
CA LYS A 164 -8.06 0.38 20.85
C LYS A 164 -7.57 1.34 21.92
N ILE A 165 -8.39 2.32 22.30
CA ILE A 165 -8.07 3.24 23.37
C ILE A 165 -9.10 3.08 24.48
N ASP A 166 -8.63 2.67 25.65
CA ASP A 166 -9.44 2.44 26.84
C ASP A 166 -9.10 3.50 27.89
N ARG A 167 -10.09 3.92 28.67
CA ARG A 167 -9.87 4.69 29.88
C ARG A 167 -9.27 3.78 30.96
N ALA A 168 -8.05 4.07 31.40
CA ALA A 168 -7.33 3.19 32.33
C ALA A 168 -8.08 2.94 33.64
N ALA A 169 -8.75 3.97 34.19
CA ALA A 169 -9.46 3.89 35.47
C ALA A 169 -10.72 3.00 35.43
N THR A 170 -11.42 2.92 34.31
CA THR A 170 -12.73 2.23 34.20
C THR A 170 -12.73 1.06 33.23
N GLY A 171 -11.72 0.95 32.38
CA GLY A 171 -11.70 -0.01 31.27
C GLY A 171 -12.69 0.30 30.14
N GLU A 172 -13.28 1.49 30.15
CA GLU A 172 -14.23 1.91 29.12
C GLU A 172 -13.51 2.08 27.77
N ARG A 173 -14.06 1.47 26.71
CA ARG A 173 -13.59 1.64 25.34
C ARG A 173 -14.02 3.00 24.78
N LEU A 174 -13.05 3.85 24.47
CA LEU A 174 -13.27 5.19 23.94
C LEU A 174 -13.08 5.24 22.42
N PHE A 175 -12.17 4.43 21.91
CA PHE A 175 -11.87 4.33 20.48
C PHE A 175 -11.52 2.90 20.09
N GLU A 176 -11.94 2.52 18.90
CA GLU A 176 -11.53 1.27 18.25
C GLU A 176 -11.31 1.55 16.76
N GLY A 177 -10.12 1.24 16.25
CA GLY A 177 -9.76 1.45 14.86
C GLY A 177 -9.08 0.21 14.29
N LYS A 178 -9.35 -0.04 13.02
CA LYS A 178 -8.73 -1.10 12.24
C LYS A 178 -8.27 -0.56 10.90
N ALA A 179 -6.99 -0.72 10.58
CA ALA A 179 -6.45 -0.41 9.26
C ALA A 179 -5.98 -1.69 8.58
N GLN A 180 -6.38 -1.91 7.34
CA GLN A 180 -6.03 -3.10 6.57
C GLN A 180 -5.54 -2.73 5.18
N ALA A 181 -4.54 -3.46 4.68
CA ALA A 181 -4.02 -3.31 3.33
C ALA A 181 -3.80 -4.67 2.66
N MET A 182 -4.03 -4.72 1.36
CA MET A 182 -3.65 -5.85 0.51
C MET A 182 -2.37 -5.51 -0.25
N SER A 183 -1.38 -6.40 -0.18
CA SER A 183 -0.04 -6.20 -0.74
C SER A 183 0.52 -7.51 -1.28
N THR A 184 1.47 -7.44 -2.20
CA THR A 184 2.30 -8.59 -2.61
C THR A 184 3.52 -8.79 -1.70
N SER A 185 3.69 -7.92 -0.69
CA SER A 185 4.72 -8.01 0.34
C SER A 185 4.10 -8.44 1.67
N ASN A 186 4.81 -9.29 2.41
CA ASN A 186 4.47 -9.68 3.79
C ASN A 186 5.43 -9.05 4.83
N ARG A 187 6.23 -8.07 4.42
CA ARG A 187 7.26 -7.45 5.27
C ARG A 187 6.63 -6.46 6.25
N LEU A 188 6.50 -6.84 7.50
CA LEU A 188 5.91 -5.99 8.56
C LEU A 188 6.62 -4.65 8.72
N GLN A 189 7.95 -4.61 8.56
CA GLN A 189 8.75 -3.38 8.64
C GLN A 189 8.37 -2.34 7.57
N TYR A 190 7.73 -2.76 6.49
CA TYR A 190 7.18 -1.86 5.48
C TYR A 190 5.69 -1.61 5.70
N LEU A 191 4.95 -2.65 6.10
CA LEU A 191 3.49 -2.60 6.16
C LEU A 191 3.00 -1.83 7.39
N VAL A 192 3.56 -2.11 8.58
CA VAL A 192 3.07 -1.53 9.85
C VAL A 192 3.25 -0.01 9.91
N PRO A 193 4.40 0.59 9.55
CA PRO A 193 4.52 2.05 9.54
C PRO A 193 3.49 2.75 8.65
N ASN A 194 3.24 2.21 7.45
CA ASN A 194 2.25 2.76 6.54
C ASN A 194 0.80 2.59 7.05
N LEU A 195 0.52 1.49 7.75
CA LEU A 195 -0.80 1.26 8.37
C LEU A 195 -1.02 2.20 9.56
N VAL A 196 0.02 2.47 10.36
CA VAL A 196 -0.03 3.44 11.47
C VAL A 196 -0.27 4.85 10.91
N GLU A 197 0.48 5.28 9.89
CA GLU A 197 0.26 6.57 9.24
C GLU A 197 -1.17 6.68 8.69
N ALA A 198 -1.69 5.62 8.04
CA ALA A 198 -3.07 5.59 7.57
C ALA A 198 -4.09 5.68 8.72
N MET A 199 -3.84 4.98 9.85
CA MET A 199 -4.72 5.01 11.03
C MET A 199 -4.82 6.41 11.61
N PHE A 200 -3.72 7.17 11.65
CA PHE A 200 -3.66 8.51 12.24
C PHE A 200 -3.95 9.65 11.25
N THR A 201 -4.10 9.36 9.94
CA THR A 201 -4.57 10.36 8.97
C THR A 201 -6.00 10.77 9.30
N ASP A 202 -6.23 12.06 9.52
CA ASP A 202 -7.53 12.64 9.92
C ASP A 202 -8.11 12.01 11.21
N PHE A 203 -7.24 11.59 12.13
CA PHE A 203 -7.65 11.02 13.42
C PHE A 203 -8.37 12.04 14.30
N PRO A 204 -9.45 11.67 15.04
CA PRO A 204 -10.04 10.34 15.17
C PRO A 204 -11.03 9.96 14.05
N GLY A 205 -11.37 10.87 13.15
CA GLY A 205 -12.30 10.65 12.04
C GLY A 205 -13.77 10.58 12.45
N ASN A 206 -14.62 10.11 11.54
CA ASN A 206 -16.05 9.91 11.82
C ASN A 206 -16.30 8.46 12.29
N SER A 207 -17.10 8.33 13.36
CA SER A 207 -17.44 7.01 13.91
C SER A 207 -18.32 6.20 12.94
N GLY A 208 -17.96 4.94 12.72
CA GLY A 208 -18.69 4.01 11.84
C GLY A 208 -18.36 4.15 10.34
N GLU A 209 -17.40 4.99 9.98
CA GLU A 209 -16.98 5.18 8.59
C GLU A 209 -15.77 4.29 8.26
N THR A 210 -15.75 3.75 7.03
CA THR A 210 -14.57 3.10 6.46
C THR A 210 -14.04 3.96 5.32
N VAL A 211 -12.82 4.46 5.46
CA VAL A 211 -12.18 5.37 4.51
C VAL A 211 -10.97 4.68 3.88
N ARG A 212 -10.79 4.87 2.58
CA ARG A 212 -9.57 4.44 1.89
C ARG A 212 -8.53 5.54 1.92
N ILE A 213 -7.46 5.30 2.64
CA ILE A 213 -6.33 6.22 2.80
C ILE A 213 -5.21 5.82 1.82
N SER A 214 -4.61 6.80 1.17
CA SER A 214 -3.44 6.63 0.31
C SER A 214 -2.25 7.30 0.97
N VAL A 215 -1.28 6.49 1.41
CA VAL A 215 -0.02 6.96 2.01
C VAL A 215 1.00 7.17 0.91
N ALA A 216 1.65 8.32 0.90
CA ALA A 216 2.68 8.64 -0.08
C ALA A 216 3.89 7.70 0.12
N PRO A 217 4.52 7.21 -0.95
CA PRO A 217 5.71 6.39 -0.80
C PRO A 217 6.84 7.20 -0.16
N GLU A 218 7.47 6.66 0.88
CA GLU A 218 8.67 7.27 1.47
C GLU A 218 9.73 7.51 0.39
N LYS A 219 10.30 8.71 0.36
CA LYS A 219 11.47 9.01 -0.45
C LYS A 219 12.64 8.16 0.06
N ARG A 220 12.90 7.02 -0.59
CA ARG A 220 14.10 6.22 -0.30
C ARG A 220 15.32 7.07 -0.62
N THR A 221 15.94 7.66 0.39
CA THR A 221 17.31 8.10 0.29
C THR A 221 18.17 6.85 0.17
N ALA A 222 18.75 6.63 -1.02
CA ALA A 222 19.72 5.59 -1.22
C ALA A 222 20.89 5.84 -0.25
N ARG A 223 20.99 5.03 0.81
CA ARG A 223 22.17 4.99 1.67
C ARG A 223 23.29 4.41 0.81
N ARG A 224 24.25 5.23 0.49
CA ARG A 224 25.50 4.83 -0.12
C ARG A 224 26.27 4.16 1.02
N ASP A 225 26.39 2.84 0.97
CA ASP A 225 27.34 2.13 1.81
C ASP A 225 28.75 2.41 1.21
N ASP A 226 29.55 3.22 1.93
CA ASP A 226 30.97 3.44 1.67
C ASP A 226 31.79 2.27 2.24
#